data_1fbf15cc4b91169efccb86260769a3dc
#
_entry.id   1fbf15cc4b91169efccb86260769a3dc
#
_cell.length_a   1.000
_cell.length_b   1.000
_cell.length_c   1.000
_cell.angle_alpha   90.00
_cell.angle_beta   90.00
_cell.angle_gamma   90.00
#
_symmetry.space_group_name_H-M   'P 1'
#
loop_
_entity.id
_entity.type
_entity.pdbx_description
1 polymer ?
#
loop_
_entity_poly.entity_id
_entity_poly.type
_entity_poly.pdbx_seq_one_letter_code
_entity_poly.pdbx_strand_id
1 'polypeptide(L)'
;MGRPEDRGGNSIKIEWFGRKTNLHAIWDDALIDGQKLSYTEYTDHIMRTQPYRYADFESPQVLDWAWRTVQNGEQIYANVDLTAKPYNYIFRFKNMWESSLMLGGLHLAAILNAIYR
;
A
#
# COMPACT_ATOMS: atom_id res chain seq x y z
N MET A 1 7.66 -2.38 -4.63
CA MET A 1 8.55 -1.29 -5.03
C MET A 1 9.44 -1.74 -6.16
N GLY A 2 9.73 -0.86 -7.09
CA GLY A 2 10.20 -1.26 -8.38
C GLY A 2 11.61 -0.87 -8.79
N ARG A 3 12.51 -0.56 -7.85
CA ARG A 3 13.89 -0.22 -8.21
C ARG A 3 14.79 -1.43 -8.01
N PRO A 4 15.36 -2.00 -9.10
CA PRO A 4 16.19 -3.19 -9.00
C PRO A 4 17.50 -2.96 -8.23
N GLU A 5 18.05 -1.74 -8.28
CA GLU A 5 19.31 -1.40 -7.62
C GLU A 5 19.22 -1.46 -6.08
N ASP A 6 18.01 -1.34 -5.51
CA ASP A 6 17.82 -1.43 -4.07
C ASP A 6 17.02 -2.66 -3.64
N ARG A 7 16.82 -3.60 -4.56
CA ARG A 7 16.07 -4.84 -4.35
C ARG A 7 14.64 -4.57 -3.85
N GLY A 8 13.98 -3.59 -4.47
CA GLY A 8 12.62 -3.21 -4.09
C GLY A 8 12.50 -2.62 -2.70
N GLY A 9 13.50 -1.86 -2.27
CA GLY A 9 13.54 -1.21 -0.96
C GLY A 9 14.20 -2.02 0.15
N ASN A 10 14.57 -3.28 -0.10
CA ASN A 10 15.23 -4.11 0.91
C ASN A 10 16.60 -3.58 1.31
N SER A 11 17.28 -2.91 0.41
CA SER A 11 18.61 -2.35 0.65
C SER A 11 18.59 -0.95 1.28
N ILE A 12 17.42 -0.33 1.39
CA ILE A 12 17.26 0.97 2.03
C ILE A 12 17.05 0.76 3.53
N LYS A 13 18.10 0.95 4.31
CA LYS A 13 18.09 0.72 5.75
C LYS A 13 17.36 1.85 6.47
N ILE A 14 16.50 1.49 7.38
CA ILE A 14 15.64 2.42 8.14
C ILE A 14 15.64 2.01 9.61
N GLU A 15 15.60 2.99 10.49
CA GLU A 15 15.31 2.78 11.90
C GLU A 15 13.85 3.18 12.13
N TRP A 16 13.02 2.22 12.56
CA TRP A 16 11.58 2.38 12.72
C TRP A 16 11.19 2.08 14.15
N PHE A 17 10.78 3.12 14.89
CA PHE A 17 10.50 3.02 16.33
C PHE A 17 11.66 2.36 17.10
N GLY A 18 12.89 2.74 16.79
CA GLY A 18 14.10 2.21 17.43
C GLY A 18 14.55 0.84 16.93
N ARG A 19 13.88 0.25 15.95
CA ARG A 19 14.24 -1.04 15.36
C ARG A 19 14.92 -0.85 14.01
N LYS A 20 16.00 -1.57 13.79
CA LYS A 20 16.67 -1.60 12.48
C LYS A 20 15.85 -2.46 11.52
N THR A 21 15.47 -1.88 10.39
CA THR A 21 14.67 -2.54 9.37
C THR A 21 15.02 -1.97 7.99
N ASN A 22 14.12 -2.07 7.03
CA ASN A 22 14.29 -1.52 5.69
C ASN A 22 12.95 -1.03 5.13
N LEU A 23 13.02 -0.27 4.04
CA LEU A 23 11.83 0.33 3.44
C LEU A 23 10.83 -0.71 2.98
N HIS A 24 11.29 -1.82 2.41
CA HIS A 24 10.40 -2.90 1.96
C HIS A 24 9.58 -3.45 3.13
N ALA A 25 10.23 -3.79 4.25
CA ALA A 25 9.57 -4.37 5.40
C ALA A 25 8.53 -3.43 6.04
N ILE A 26 8.78 -2.11 6.01
CA ILE A 26 7.81 -1.13 6.50
C ILE A 26 6.52 -1.21 5.70
N TRP A 27 6.60 -1.26 4.38
CA TRP A 27 5.43 -1.29 3.50
C TRP A 27 4.80 -2.68 3.38
N ASP A 28 5.57 -3.72 3.57
CA ASP A 28 5.06 -5.10 3.52
C ASP A 28 4.28 -5.47 4.79
N ASP A 29 4.68 -4.95 5.93
CA ASP A 29 4.22 -5.44 7.22
C ASP A 29 3.96 -4.33 8.25
N ALA A 30 4.98 -3.56 8.59
CA ALA A 30 4.96 -2.70 9.78
C ALA A 30 3.85 -1.66 9.81
N LEU A 31 3.51 -1.04 8.68
CA LEU A 31 2.47 -0.02 8.61
C LEU A 31 1.10 -0.61 8.93
N ILE A 32 0.81 -1.78 8.37
CA ILE A 32 -0.48 -2.46 8.54
C ILE A 32 -0.57 -3.05 9.94
N ASP A 33 0.43 -3.81 10.35
CA ASP A 33 0.47 -4.43 11.68
C ASP A 33 0.44 -3.40 12.80
N GLY A 34 1.03 -2.25 12.58
CA GLY A 34 1.05 -1.14 13.54
C GLY A 34 -0.33 -0.58 13.89
N GLN A 35 -1.36 -0.83 13.07
CA GLN A 35 -2.72 -0.40 13.36
C GLN A 35 -3.38 -1.26 14.45
N LYS A 36 -2.83 -2.45 14.74
CA LYS A 36 -3.26 -3.35 15.81
C LYS A 36 -4.72 -3.81 15.71
N LEU A 37 -5.26 -3.82 14.50
CA LEU A 37 -6.57 -4.37 14.21
C LEU A 37 -6.41 -5.78 13.65
N SER A 38 -7.38 -6.67 13.90
CA SER A 38 -7.45 -7.94 13.19
C SER A 38 -7.71 -7.69 11.71
N TYR A 39 -7.43 -8.68 10.86
CA TYR A 39 -7.70 -8.51 9.43
C TYR A 39 -9.19 -8.26 9.15
N THR A 40 -10.08 -8.84 9.93
CA THR A 40 -11.53 -8.63 9.77
C THR A 40 -11.92 -7.20 10.14
N GLU A 41 -11.45 -6.71 11.28
CA GLU A 41 -11.70 -5.34 11.72
C GLU A 41 -11.13 -4.32 10.74
N TYR A 42 -9.93 -4.57 10.25
CA TYR A 42 -9.28 -3.64 9.33
C TYR A 42 -9.96 -3.63 7.96
N THR A 43 -10.34 -4.79 7.45
CA THR A 43 -11.10 -4.89 6.20
C THR A 43 -12.39 -4.10 6.29
N ASP A 44 -13.15 -4.28 7.37
CA ASP A 44 -14.39 -3.55 7.61
C ASP A 44 -14.17 -2.04 7.67
N HIS A 45 -13.12 -1.61 8.36
CA HIS A 45 -12.74 -0.20 8.44
C HIS A 45 -12.43 0.38 7.05
N ILE A 46 -11.59 -0.31 6.27
CA ILE A 46 -11.20 0.13 4.92
C ILE A 46 -12.43 0.22 4.01
N MET A 47 -13.29 -0.79 4.02
CA MET A 47 -14.49 -0.81 3.20
C MET A 47 -15.47 0.32 3.53
N ARG A 48 -15.52 0.73 4.80
CA ARG A 48 -16.38 1.83 5.22
C ARG A 48 -15.79 3.21 4.95
N THR A 49 -14.48 3.34 4.97
CA THR A 49 -13.82 4.66 4.93
C THR A 49 -13.27 5.03 3.55
N GLN A 50 -13.00 4.06 2.68
CA GLN A 50 -12.49 4.35 1.34
C GLN A 50 -13.66 4.58 0.36
N PRO A 51 -13.59 5.62 -0.49
CA PRO A 51 -14.73 6.03 -1.31
C PRO A 51 -14.90 5.24 -2.61
N TYR A 52 -14.21 4.12 -2.77
CA TYR A 52 -14.23 3.35 -4.01
C TYR A 52 -15.41 2.37 -4.05
N ARG A 53 -16.02 2.21 -5.22
CA ARG A 53 -17.12 1.27 -5.45
C ARG A 53 -16.72 0.28 -6.54
N TYR A 54 -17.13 -0.97 -6.38
CA TYR A 54 -16.85 -2.02 -7.36
C TYR A 54 -17.34 -1.66 -8.77
N ALA A 55 -18.50 -1.03 -8.87
CA ALA A 55 -19.07 -0.64 -10.18
C ALA A 55 -18.12 0.21 -11.03
N ASP A 56 -17.22 0.96 -10.40
CA ASP A 56 -16.26 1.80 -11.12
C ASP A 56 -15.03 1.02 -11.61
N PHE A 57 -14.90 -0.25 -11.23
CA PHE A 57 -13.71 -1.07 -11.50
C PHE A 57 -14.03 -2.44 -12.13
N GLU A 58 -15.26 -2.65 -12.62
CA GLU A 58 -15.68 -3.92 -13.20
C GLU A 58 -14.85 -4.31 -14.43
N SER A 59 -14.39 -3.33 -15.20
CA SER A 59 -13.57 -3.58 -16.39
C SER A 59 -12.09 -3.49 -16.01
N PRO A 60 -11.31 -4.58 -16.15
CA PRO A 60 -9.89 -4.56 -15.81
C PRO A 60 -9.08 -3.55 -16.63
N GLN A 61 -8.42 -2.62 -15.94
CA GLN A 61 -7.56 -1.58 -16.52
C GLN A 61 -6.12 -1.75 -16.02
N VAL A 62 -5.50 -2.87 -16.36
CA VAL A 62 -4.24 -3.33 -15.76
C VAL A 62 -3.11 -2.30 -15.92
N LEU A 63 -3.00 -1.65 -17.09
CA LEU A 63 -1.95 -0.65 -17.32
C LEU A 63 -2.15 0.60 -16.46
N ASP A 64 -3.40 1.03 -16.28
CA ASP A 64 -3.69 2.18 -15.42
C ASP A 64 -3.40 1.87 -13.95
N TRP A 65 -3.70 0.65 -13.52
CA TRP A 65 -3.39 0.19 -12.15
C TRP A 65 -1.87 0.15 -11.93
N ALA A 66 -1.13 -0.38 -12.90
CA ALA A 66 0.33 -0.42 -12.84
C ALA A 66 0.92 0.99 -12.79
N TRP A 67 0.40 1.92 -13.59
CA TRP A 67 0.86 3.31 -13.60
C TRP A 67 0.63 3.99 -12.24
N ARG A 68 -0.53 3.80 -11.65
CA ARG A 68 -0.82 4.32 -10.32
C ARG A 68 0.17 3.79 -9.27
N THR A 69 0.49 2.50 -9.35
CA THR A 69 1.48 1.88 -8.46
C THR A 69 2.86 2.53 -8.61
N VAL A 70 3.28 2.82 -9.84
CA VAL A 70 4.54 3.53 -10.11
C VAL A 70 4.52 4.92 -9.48
N GLN A 71 3.43 5.66 -9.64
CA GLN A 71 3.30 7.01 -9.06
C GLN A 71 3.37 6.97 -7.54
N ASN A 72 2.70 6.01 -6.90
CA ASN A 72 2.79 5.81 -5.45
C ASN A 72 4.22 5.48 -5.03
N GLY A 73 4.90 4.62 -5.77
CA GLY A 73 6.29 4.27 -5.51
C GLY A 73 7.23 5.48 -5.54
N GLU A 74 7.03 6.39 -6.48
CA GLU A 74 7.82 7.63 -6.56
C GLU A 74 7.65 8.48 -5.30
N GLN A 75 6.44 8.60 -4.77
CA GLN A 75 6.18 9.30 -3.52
C GLN A 75 6.87 8.63 -2.34
N ILE A 76 6.85 7.32 -2.29
CA ILE A 76 7.51 6.55 -1.23
C ILE A 76 9.01 6.79 -1.25
N TYR A 77 9.64 6.68 -2.43
CA TYR A 77 11.07 6.90 -2.57
C TYR A 77 11.47 8.35 -2.27
N ALA A 78 10.66 9.33 -2.66
CA ALA A 78 10.92 10.73 -2.43
C ALA A 78 10.85 11.13 -0.94
N ASN A 79 10.21 10.33 -0.11
CA ASN A 79 9.95 10.64 1.30
C ASN A 79 10.63 9.67 2.28
N VAL A 80 11.70 9.00 1.86
CA VAL A 80 12.43 8.04 2.73
C VAL A 80 12.89 8.72 4.02
N ASP A 81 13.37 9.96 3.96
CA ASP A 81 13.87 10.68 5.13
C ASP A 81 12.78 10.92 6.20
N LEU A 82 11.51 10.95 5.80
CA LEU A 82 10.41 11.11 6.73
C LEU A 82 10.24 9.92 7.68
N THR A 83 10.81 8.77 7.34
CA THR A 83 10.80 7.58 8.22
C THR A 83 11.49 7.81 9.55
N ALA A 84 12.37 8.82 9.65
CA ALA A 84 12.98 9.24 10.91
C ALA A 84 11.94 9.78 11.92
N LYS A 85 10.75 10.12 11.43
CA LYS A 85 9.62 10.57 12.25
C LYS A 85 8.44 9.60 12.00
N PRO A 86 8.43 8.41 12.65
CA PRO A 86 7.48 7.35 12.29
C PRO A 86 6.01 7.75 12.37
N TYR A 87 5.60 8.49 13.39
CA TYR A 87 4.21 8.92 13.50
C TYR A 87 3.80 9.86 12.37
N ASN A 88 4.70 10.78 11.96
CA ASN A 88 4.44 11.65 10.81
C ASN A 88 4.36 10.86 9.51
N TYR A 89 5.21 9.86 9.37
CA TYR A 89 5.20 8.97 8.20
C TYR A 89 3.88 8.22 8.09
N ILE A 90 3.42 7.63 9.19
CA ILE A 90 2.13 6.93 9.26
C ILE A 90 1.00 7.87 8.87
N PHE A 91 0.95 9.04 9.45
CA PHE A 91 -0.09 10.03 9.16
C PHE A 91 -0.07 10.46 7.68
N ARG A 92 1.13 10.67 7.13
CA ARG A 92 1.30 11.10 5.74
C ARG A 92 0.85 10.05 4.73
N PHE A 93 1.13 8.76 5.00
CA PHE A 93 0.94 7.70 4.03
C PHE A 93 -0.25 6.78 4.30
N LYS A 94 -0.96 6.95 5.42
CA LYS A 94 -2.04 6.05 5.80
C LYS A 94 -3.11 5.93 4.72
N ASN A 95 -3.57 7.03 4.16
CA ASN A 95 -4.57 7.00 3.11
C ASN A 95 -4.05 6.27 1.85
N MET A 96 -2.77 6.43 1.53
CA MET A 96 -2.17 5.76 0.37
C MET A 96 -2.21 4.25 0.51
N TRP A 97 -1.78 3.68 1.64
CA TRP A 97 -1.79 2.23 1.78
C TRP A 97 -3.20 1.66 1.95
N GLU A 98 -4.08 2.35 2.66
CA GLU A 98 -5.47 1.89 2.81
C GLU A 98 -6.22 1.94 1.48
N SER A 99 -6.03 2.98 0.68
CA SER A 99 -6.56 3.05 -0.68
C SER A 99 -6.00 1.93 -1.55
N SER A 100 -4.71 1.64 -1.43
CA SER A 100 -4.06 0.59 -2.22
C SER A 100 -4.59 -0.79 -1.87
N LEU A 101 -4.86 -1.05 -0.59
CA LEU A 101 -5.48 -2.31 -0.15
C LEU A 101 -6.89 -2.45 -0.71
N MET A 102 -7.69 -1.40 -0.63
CA MET A 102 -9.06 -1.41 -1.18
C MET A 102 -9.06 -1.63 -2.69
N LEU A 103 -8.23 -0.86 -3.42
CA LEU A 103 -8.09 -0.99 -4.87
C LEU A 103 -7.58 -2.38 -5.26
N GLY A 104 -6.61 -2.93 -4.52
CA GLY A 104 -6.11 -4.28 -4.77
C GLY A 104 -7.23 -5.32 -4.70
N GLY A 105 -8.10 -5.22 -3.71
CA GLY A 105 -9.27 -6.11 -3.60
C GLY A 105 -10.26 -5.93 -4.74
N LEU A 106 -10.57 -4.69 -5.10
CA LEU A 106 -11.47 -4.38 -6.22
C LEU A 106 -10.90 -4.86 -7.57
N HIS A 107 -9.61 -4.66 -7.78
CA HIS A 107 -8.92 -5.13 -9.00
C HIS A 107 -8.95 -6.65 -9.10
N LEU A 108 -8.68 -7.34 -8.00
CA LEU A 108 -8.73 -8.80 -7.96
C LEU A 108 -10.15 -9.29 -8.26
N ALA A 109 -11.17 -8.69 -7.66
CA ALA A 109 -12.57 -9.03 -7.93
C ALA A 109 -12.91 -8.85 -9.40
N ALA A 110 -12.48 -7.75 -10.02
CA ALA A 110 -12.74 -7.47 -11.44
C ALA A 110 -12.09 -8.53 -12.35
N ILE A 111 -10.86 -8.92 -12.07
CA ILE A 111 -10.15 -9.95 -12.82
C ILE A 111 -10.85 -11.31 -12.67
N LEU A 112 -11.17 -11.70 -11.45
CA LEU A 112 -11.83 -12.98 -11.19
C LEU A 112 -13.21 -13.06 -11.87
N ASN A 113 -13.98 -11.99 -11.80
CA ASN A 113 -15.29 -11.93 -12.45
C ASN A 113 -15.17 -11.97 -13.97
N ALA A 114 -14.14 -11.38 -14.55
CA ALA A 114 -13.89 -11.45 -15.99
C ALA A 114 -13.53 -12.86 -16.44
N ILE A 115 -12.81 -13.62 -15.61
CA ILE A 115 -12.39 -14.99 -15.93
C ILE A 115 -13.54 -16.00 -15.74
N TYR A 116 -14.30 -15.86 -14.67
CA TYR A 116 -15.28 -16.87 -14.23
C TYR A 116 -16.74 -16.47 -14.45
N ARG A 117 -17.00 -15.65 -15.40
CA ARG A 117 -18.38 -15.28 -15.79
C ARG A 117 -19.14 -16.46 -16.40
#